data_26284062badcddf9c6a34e606ebc5b6f
#
_entry.id   26284062badcddf9c6a34e606ebc5b6f
#
_cell.length_a   1.000
_cell.length_b   1.000
_cell.length_c   1.000
_cell.angle_alpha   90.00
_cell.angle_beta   90.00
_cell.angle_gamma   90.00
#
_symmetry.space_group_name_H-M   'P 1'
#
loop_
_entity.id
_entity.type
_entity.pdbx_description
1 polymer ?
#
loop_
_entity_poly.entity_id
_entity_poly.type
_entity_poly.pdbx_seq_one_letter_code
_entity_poly.pdbx_strand_id
1 'polypeptide(L)'
;MACTEEDAARRAVRIPRVLLPEDADMYVWAVNACDQFTSNAAYWREVEKIAEGKLSTYHLIFPEIYLKDDPEGRIAKINADMRSYLADGVFKEVDGGFILVERTTSSGTRTGIVLAIDLECYSFVPEDGALIRSTEATVLDRLPPRVKIRKDAPLELPHVMLLYNDPQSRVLSAAERGEVLYDFDLNMGGGHVKGTYIKNAEQVINAFSSLLPKGAGSEGRMLFAVGDGNHSLAAAKLCWEQIKGSLS
;
A
#
# COMPACT_ATOMS: atom_id res chain seq x y z
N MET A 1 2.36 -32.03 -2.08
CA MET A 1 3.79 -31.68 -2.04
C MET A 1 3.95 -30.63 -0.95
N ALA A 2 4.90 -30.79 -0.01
CA ALA A 2 5.16 -29.75 0.99
C ALA A 2 5.70 -28.52 0.25
N CYS A 3 5.03 -27.36 0.44
CA CYS A 3 5.48 -26.10 -0.13
C CYS A 3 6.84 -25.75 0.49
N THR A 4 7.87 -25.57 -0.32
CA THR A 4 9.19 -25.18 0.17
C THR A 4 9.14 -23.78 0.76
N GLU A 5 10.11 -23.42 1.61
CA GLU A 5 10.20 -22.07 2.21
C GLU A 5 10.36 -21.00 1.12
N GLU A 6 11.09 -21.33 0.07
CA GLU A 6 11.27 -20.48 -1.12
C GLU A 6 9.93 -20.23 -1.85
N ASP A 7 9.10 -21.26 -2.00
CA ASP A 7 7.78 -21.15 -2.61
C ASP A 7 6.81 -20.28 -1.78
N ALA A 8 6.95 -20.28 -0.45
CA ALA A 8 6.07 -19.52 0.44
C ALA A 8 6.24 -18.01 0.28
N ALA A 9 7.48 -17.49 0.29
CA ALA A 9 7.69 -16.05 0.09
C ALA A 9 7.39 -15.63 -1.35
N ARG A 10 7.72 -16.45 -2.35
CA ARG A 10 7.36 -16.25 -3.75
C ARG A 10 5.84 -16.20 -3.98
N ARG A 11 5.06 -16.85 -3.12
CA ARG A 11 3.60 -16.74 -3.14
C ARG A 11 3.12 -15.45 -2.48
N ALA A 12 3.74 -15.04 -1.36
CA ALA A 12 3.30 -13.89 -0.58
C ALA A 12 3.68 -12.54 -1.21
N VAL A 13 4.86 -12.45 -1.87
CA VAL A 13 5.40 -11.22 -2.45
C VAL A 13 5.25 -11.24 -3.97
N ARG A 14 4.68 -10.17 -4.52
CA ARG A 14 4.51 -9.98 -5.96
C ARG A 14 5.10 -8.65 -6.40
N ILE A 15 5.62 -8.62 -7.61
CA ILE A 15 6.03 -7.39 -8.27
C ILE A 15 4.77 -6.59 -8.62
N PRO A 16 4.63 -5.35 -8.14
CA PRO A 16 3.47 -4.52 -8.45
C PRO A 16 3.58 -3.92 -9.85
N ARG A 17 2.43 -3.65 -10.46
CA ARG A 17 2.32 -2.67 -11.55
C ARG A 17 2.06 -1.32 -10.91
N VAL A 18 3.05 -0.44 -10.93
CA VAL A 18 2.95 0.88 -10.30
C VAL A 18 2.63 1.93 -11.34
N LEU A 19 1.63 2.76 -11.07
CA LEU A 19 1.29 3.91 -11.87
C LEU A 19 1.81 5.16 -11.15
N LEU A 20 2.73 5.88 -11.79
CA LEU A 20 3.23 7.16 -11.32
C LEU A 20 2.64 8.29 -12.18
N PRO A 21 2.29 9.44 -11.58
CA PRO A 21 1.80 10.56 -12.37
C PRO A 21 2.90 11.07 -13.32
N GLU A 22 2.49 11.39 -14.53
CA GLU A 22 3.32 12.08 -15.52
C GLU A 22 2.91 13.55 -15.54
N ASP A 23 3.85 14.46 -15.58
CA ASP A 23 3.64 15.92 -15.66
C ASP A 23 2.80 16.52 -14.48
N ALA A 24 2.68 15.84 -13.35
CA ALA A 24 2.01 16.38 -12.17
C ALA A 24 2.99 17.10 -11.22
N ASP A 25 2.53 18.20 -10.62
CA ASP A 25 3.21 18.82 -9.49
C ASP A 25 3.13 17.87 -8.27
N MET A 26 4.24 17.21 -7.94
CA MET A 26 4.30 16.21 -6.89
C MET A 26 3.98 16.76 -5.50
N TYR A 27 4.21 18.06 -5.25
CA TYR A 27 3.81 18.72 -4.01
C TYR A 27 2.28 18.79 -3.86
N VAL A 28 1.55 18.93 -4.96
CA VAL A 28 0.08 18.91 -5.01
C VAL A 28 -0.45 17.48 -5.09
N TRP A 29 0.22 16.65 -5.87
CA TRP A 29 -0.21 15.28 -6.14
C TRP A 29 -0.24 14.42 -4.88
N ALA A 30 0.84 14.41 -4.10
CA ALA A 30 1.03 13.48 -3.00
C ALA A 30 0.41 14.00 -1.70
N VAL A 31 -0.72 13.43 -1.31
CA VAL A 31 -1.43 13.77 -0.08
C VAL A 31 -1.04 12.82 1.05
N ASN A 32 -0.67 13.39 2.20
CA ASN A 32 -0.37 12.62 3.41
C ASN A 32 -1.65 12.35 4.21
N ALA A 33 -2.22 11.16 4.07
CA ALA A 33 -3.47 10.73 4.71
C ALA A 33 -3.18 9.73 5.84
N CYS A 34 -2.46 10.18 6.88
CA CYS A 34 -2.16 9.36 8.05
C CYS A 34 -3.11 9.64 9.22
N ASP A 35 -3.10 8.73 10.21
CA ASP A 35 -4.04 8.72 11.34
C ASP A 35 -4.08 10.02 12.14
N GLN A 36 -2.94 10.73 12.27
CA GLN A 36 -2.89 12.01 12.96
C GLN A 36 -3.80 13.10 12.34
N PHE A 37 -4.19 12.94 11.07
CA PHE A 37 -5.06 13.88 10.37
C PHE A 37 -6.50 13.39 10.23
N THR A 38 -6.83 12.19 10.68
CA THR A 38 -8.14 11.54 10.50
C THR A 38 -9.32 12.44 10.89
N SER A 39 -9.20 13.18 12.00
CA SER A 39 -10.25 14.08 12.51
C SER A 39 -9.93 15.58 12.35
N ASN A 40 -8.86 15.93 11.64
CA ASN A 40 -8.40 17.32 11.51
C ASN A 40 -9.06 18.03 10.32
N ALA A 41 -10.22 18.64 10.54
CA ALA A 41 -10.94 19.37 9.50
C ALA A 41 -10.17 20.55 8.89
N ALA A 42 -9.29 21.20 9.66
CA ALA A 42 -8.49 22.31 9.14
C ALA A 42 -7.44 21.80 8.14
N TYR A 43 -6.81 20.66 8.44
CA TYR A 43 -5.88 20.00 7.54
C TYR A 43 -6.56 19.66 6.19
N TRP A 44 -7.71 18.99 6.23
CA TRP A 44 -8.40 18.57 5.01
C TRP A 44 -8.91 19.73 4.16
N ARG A 45 -9.37 20.83 4.78
CA ARG A 45 -9.72 22.05 4.03
C ARG A 45 -8.52 22.68 3.32
N GLU A 46 -7.34 22.63 3.92
CA GLU A 46 -6.14 23.17 3.29
C GLU A 46 -5.64 22.26 2.16
N VAL A 47 -5.66 20.94 2.36
CA VAL A 47 -5.36 19.97 1.29
C VAL A 47 -6.32 20.14 0.10
N GLU A 48 -7.61 20.36 0.35
CA GLU A 48 -8.61 20.61 -0.69
C GLU A 48 -8.26 21.85 -1.52
N LYS A 49 -7.88 22.96 -0.87
CA LYS A 49 -7.44 24.18 -1.58
C LYS A 49 -6.17 23.95 -2.41
N ILE A 50 -5.19 23.22 -1.87
CA ILE A 50 -3.95 22.89 -2.61
C ILE A 50 -4.28 22.08 -3.86
N ALA A 51 -5.24 21.16 -3.78
CA ALA A 51 -5.64 20.26 -4.85
C ALA A 51 -6.66 20.89 -5.84
N GLU A 52 -7.24 22.05 -5.52
CA GLU A 52 -8.31 22.65 -6.31
C GLU A 52 -7.88 22.90 -7.76
N GLY A 53 -8.61 22.31 -8.71
CA GLY A 53 -8.35 22.42 -10.15
C GLY A 53 -7.05 21.78 -10.65
N LYS A 54 -6.41 20.95 -9.83
CA LYS A 54 -5.13 20.30 -10.18
C LYS A 54 -5.21 18.78 -10.04
N LEU A 55 -4.31 18.07 -10.68
CA LEU A 55 -4.15 16.62 -10.47
C LEU A 55 -3.64 16.35 -9.06
N SER A 56 -4.36 15.53 -8.30
CA SER A 56 -4.02 15.21 -6.91
C SER A 56 -4.63 13.89 -6.46
N THR A 57 -3.91 13.15 -5.64
CA THR A 57 -4.45 11.95 -4.96
C THR A 57 -5.58 12.30 -3.99
N TYR A 58 -5.77 13.57 -3.61
CA TYR A 58 -6.93 14.03 -2.84
C TYR A 58 -8.25 13.63 -3.50
N HIS A 59 -8.33 13.67 -4.83
CA HIS A 59 -9.52 13.29 -5.59
C HIS A 59 -9.76 11.77 -5.66
N LEU A 60 -8.75 10.98 -5.28
CA LEU A 60 -8.73 9.53 -5.37
C LEU A 60 -8.86 8.83 -4.00
N ILE A 61 -8.89 9.59 -2.91
CA ILE A 61 -8.99 9.06 -1.54
C ILE A 61 -10.30 9.47 -0.88
N PHE A 62 -10.68 8.72 0.17
CA PHE A 62 -11.84 9.04 1.00
C PHE A 62 -11.38 9.34 2.43
N PRO A 63 -11.14 10.61 2.80
CA PRO A 63 -10.77 10.97 4.17
C PRO A 63 -11.85 10.58 5.17
N GLU A 64 -11.49 9.93 6.26
CA GLU A 64 -12.44 9.39 7.26
C GLU A 64 -13.35 10.44 7.87
N ILE A 65 -12.92 11.70 7.94
CA ILE A 65 -13.73 12.81 8.44
C ILE A 65 -15.05 12.98 7.68
N TYR A 66 -15.10 12.55 6.41
CA TYR A 66 -16.28 12.68 5.54
C TYR A 66 -17.14 11.43 5.47
N LEU A 67 -16.86 10.37 6.25
CA LEU A 67 -17.60 9.11 6.19
C LEU A 67 -19.11 9.23 6.51
N LYS A 68 -19.53 10.31 7.18
CA LYS A 68 -20.92 10.59 7.52
C LYS A 68 -21.59 11.59 6.58
N ASP A 69 -20.85 12.12 5.60
CA ASP A 69 -21.26 13.21 4.73
C ASP A 69 -21.33 12.71 3.28
N ASP A 70 -22.52 12.30 2.86
CA ASP A 70 -22.82 11.71 1.54
C ASP A 70 -21.79 10.67 1.07
N PRO A 71 -21.62 9.55 1.78
CA PRO A 71 -20.59 8.59 1.43
C PRO A 71 -20.79 7.97 0.04
N GLU A 72 -22.02 7.79 -0.41
CA GLU A 72 -22.28 7.16 -1.72
C GLU A 72 -21.94 8.08 -2.88
N GLY A 73 -22.32 9.37 -2.80
CA GLY A 73 -21.94 10.36 -3.80
C GLY A 73 -20.42 10.57 -3.87
N ARG A 74 -19.74 10.60 -2.71
CA ARG A 74 -18.29 10.71 -2.66
C ARG A 74 -17.58 9.49 -3.27
N ILE A 75 -18.01 8.28 -2.97
CA ILE A 75 -17.47 7.05 -3.57
C ILE A 75 -17.66 7.05 -5.08
N ALA A 76 -18.86 7.42 -5.55
CA ALA A 76 -19.14 7.49 -6.98
C ALA A 76 -18.22 8.51 -7.68
N LYS A 77 -18.01 9.68 -7.05
CA LYS A 77 -17.10 10.71 -7.57
C LYS A 77 -15.64 10.22 -7.60
N ILE A 78 -15.11 9.64 -6.53
CA ILE A 78 -13.76 9.09 -6.46
C ILE A 78 -13.53 8.07 -7.56
N ASN A 79 -14.47 7.14 -7.75
CA ASN A 79 -14.39 6.13 -8.79
C ASN A 79 -14.45 6.72 -10.21
N ALA A 80 -15.20 7.81 -10.40
CA ALA A 80 -15.23 8.55 -11.67
C ALA A 80 -13.90 9.26 -11.92
N ASP A 81 -13.36 9.94 -10.92
CA ASP A 81 -12.05 10.62 -11.01
C ASP A 81 -10.91 9.63 -11.29
N MET A 82 -10.90 8.45 -10.64
CA MET A 82 -9.95 7.38 -10.94
C MET A 82 -10.03 6.91 -12.41
N ARG A 83 -11.25 6.74 -12.95
CA ARG A 83 -11.43 6.35 -14.35
C ARG A 83 -11.00 7.45 -15.31
N SER A 84 -11.32 8.72 -15.00
CA SER A 84 -10.88 9.85 -15.79
C SER A 84 -9.35 9.94 -15.84
N TYR A 85 -8.67 9.86 -14.71
CA TYR A 85 -7.21 9.89 -14.65
C TYR A 85 -6.55 8.77 -15.48
N LEU A 86 -7.16 7.57 -15.48
CA LEU A 86 -6.70 6.47 -16.33
C LEU A 86 -6.95 6.74 -17.82
N ALA A 87 -8.13 7.27 -18.19
CA ALA A 87 -8.50 7.55 -19.57
C ALA A 87 -7.73 8.74 -20.17
N ASP A 88 -7.44 9.74 -19.34
CA ASP A 88 -6.74 10.96 -19.73
C ASP A 88 -5.22 10.79 -19.80
N GLY A 89 -4.69 9.57 -19.52
CA GLY A 89 -3.27 9.29 -19.63
C GLY A 89 -2.40 10.01 -18.58
N VAL A 90 -2.96 10.27 -17.38
CA VAL A 90 -2.24 10.94 -16.28
C VAL A 90 -1.03 10.14 -15.81
N PHE A 91 -1.00 8.83 -16.06
CA PHE A 91 -0.01 7.93 -15.49
C PHE A 91 0.95 7.36 -16.53
N LYS A 92 2.19 7.20 -16.10
CA LYS A 92 3.15 6.25 -16.70
C LYS A 92 3.24 5.00 -15.83
N GLU A 93 3.37 3.86 -16.49
CA GLU A 93 3.54 2.56 -15.80
C GLU A 93 5.01 2.29 -15.49
N VAL A 94 5.26 1.82 -14.27
CA VAL A 94 6.55 1.27 -13.83
C VAL A 94 6.29 -0.17 -13.43
N ASP A 95 6.84 -1.11 -14.16
CA ASP A 95 6.68 -2.54 -13.95
C ASP A 95 8.01 -3.29 -13.91
N GLY A 96 7.97 -4.62 -13.74
CA GLY A 96 9.14 -5.48 -13.79
C GLY A 96 10.08 -5.38 -12.60
N GLY A 97 9.80 -4.51 -11.62
CA GLY A 97 10.64 -4.31 -10.45
C GLY A 97 9.88 -3.80 -9.24
N PHE A 98 10.64 -3.41 -8.23
CA PHE A 98 10.10 -2.77 -7.03
C PHE A 98 10.50 -1.29 -6.98
N ILE A 99 9.91 -0.54 -6.05
CA ILE A 99 10.35 0.82 -5.73
C ILE A 99 10.85 0.84 -4.28
N LEU A 100 12.12 1.23 -4.10
CA LEU A 100 12.67 1.57 -2.80
C LEU A 100 12.17 2.96 -2.42
N VAL A 101 11.53 3.10 -1.28
CA VAL A 101 11.03 4.39 -0.77
C VAL A 101 11.81 4.80 0.46
N GLU A 102 12.36 5.99 0.41
CA GLU A 102 12.99 6.66 1.55
C GLU A 102 12.07 7.81 1.99
N ARG A 103 11.50 7.69 3.17
CA ARG A 103 10.57 8.65 3.76
C ARG A 103 11.23 9.36 4.92
N THR A 104 11.53 10.65 4.78
CA THR A 104 12.18 11.47 5.79
C THR A 104 11.19 12.40 6.49
N THR A 105 11.20 12.38 7.80
CA THR A 105 10.41 13.29 8.67
C THR A 105 11.33 13.87 9.73
N SER A 106 10.81 14.71 10.63
CA SER A 106 11.58 15.22 11.78
C SER A 106 12.10 14.13 12.71
N SER A 107 11.49 12.94 12.70
CA SER A 107 11.91 11.78 13.51
C SER A 107 12.95 10.88 12.83
N GLY A 108 13.36 11.17 11.60
CA GLY A 108 14.35 10.42 10.84
C GLY A 108 13.85 9.89 9.51
N THR A 109 14.66 9.05 8.88
CA THR A 109 14.34 8.43 7.58
C THR A 109 13.97 6.96 7.77
N ARG A 110 12.84 6.57 7.22
CA ARG A 110 12.42 5.17 7.06
C ARG A 110 12.65 4.74 5.63
N THR A 111 13.16 3.52 5.48
CA THR A 111 13.37 2.91 4.17
C THR A 111 12.47 1.68 4.05
N GLY A 112 11.78 1.56 2.94
CA GLY A 112 10.87 0.45 2.64
C GLY A 112 10.85 0.12 1.17
N ILE A 113 10.10 -0.93 0.82
CA ILE A 113 9.90 -1.38 -0.56
C ILE A 113 8.41 -1.41 -0.85
N VAL A 114 7.99 -0.76 -1.94
CA VAL A 114 6.63 -0.91 -2.47
C VAL A 114 6.52 -2.24 -3.17
N LEU A 115 5.61 -3.08 -2.70
CA LEU A 115 5.37 -4.41 -3.24
C LEU A 115 3.87 -4.72 -3.29
N ALA A 116 3.47 -5.70 -4.07
CA ALA A 116 2.16 -6.30 -3.98
C ALA A 116 2.22 -7.58 -3.14
N ILE A 117 1.12 -7.90 -2.48
CA ILE A 117 0.98 -9.13 -1.69
C ILE A 117 -0.15 -9.99 -2.24
N ASP A 118 0.03 -11.30 -2.10
CA ASP A 118 -1.05 -12.24 -2.36
C ASP A 118 -1.98 -12.32 -1.14
N LEU A 119 -3.23 -11.90 -1.31
CA LEU A 119 -4.22 -11.90 -0.24
C LEU A 119 -4.59 -13.30 0.26
N GLU A 120 -4.29 -14.37 -0.50
CA GLU A 120 -4.40 -15.74 0.00
C GLU A 120 -3.36 -16.08 1.07
N CYS A 121 -2.27 -15.30 1.14
CA CYS A 121 -1.25 -15.42 2.17
C CYS A 121 -1.51 -14.53 3.40
N TYR A 122 -2.58 -13.73 3.40
CA TYR A 122 -2.97 -12.82 4.49
C TYR A 122 -4.19 -13.32 5.25
N SER A 123 -4.14 -13.20 6.58
CA SER A 123 -5.30 -13.30 7.46
C SER A 123 -5.31 -12.16 8.48
N PHE A 124 -6.50 -11.62 8.75
CA PHE A 124 -6.76 -10.71 9.86
C PHE A 124 -7.23 -11.44 11.13
N VAL A 125 -7.28 -12.76 11.07
CA VAL A 125 -7.48 -13.63 12.24
C VAL A 125 -6.10 -14.12 12.69
N PRO A 126 -5.60 -13.69 13.86
CA PRO A 126 -4.21 -13.97 14.26
C PRO A 126 -3.87 -15.46 14.36
N GLU A 127 -4.86 -16.30 14.68
CA GLU A 127 -4.73 -17.73 14.92
C GLU A 127 -4.59 -18.55 13.61
N ASP A 128 -4.88 -17.98 12.46
CA ASP A 128 -4.87 -18.70 11.16
C ASP A 128 -3.47 -19.12 10.68
N GLY A 129 -2.41 -18.68 11.35
CA GLY A 129 -1.04 -19.08 10.98
C GLY A 129 -0.58 -18.56 9.61
N ALA A 130 -1.25 -17.55 9.03
CA ALA A 130 -0.93 -16.98 7.72
C ALA A 130 0.48 -16.35 7.68
N LEU A 131 1.08 -16.26 6.49
CA LEU A 131 2.40 -15.62 6.31
C LEU A 131 2.37 -14.11 6.58
N ILE A 132 1.23 -13.48 6.35
CA ILE A 132 0.99 -12.05 6.58
C ILE A 132 -0.14 -11.93 7.59
N ARG A 133 0.11 -11.27 8.73
CA ARG A 133 -0.85 -11.21 9.85
C ARG A 133 -1.09 -9.79 10.33
N SER A 134 -2.31 -9.54 10.78
CA SER A 134 -2.61 -8.36 11.59
C SER A 134 -1.84 -8.39 12.91
N THR A 135 -1.41 -7.21 13.37
CA THR A 135 -0.77 -7.04 14.69
C THR A 135 -1.78 -6.77 15.80
N GLU A 136 -3.00 -6.43 15.43
CA GLU A 136 -4.10 -6.13 16.35
C GLU A 136 -5.41 -6.75 15.87
N ALA A 137 -6.36 -6.88 16.77
CA ALA A 137 -7.68 -7.39 16.44
C ALA A 137 -8.40 -6.44 15.48
N THR A 138 -8.92 -7.00 14.39
CA THR A 138 -9.69 -6.24 13.41
C THR A 138 -11.10 -5.98 13.93
N VAL A 139 -11.50 -4.72 14.03
CA VAL A 139 -12.87 -4.32 14.40
C VAL A 139 -13.78 -4.51 13.20
N LEU A 140 -14.57 -5.58 13.21
CA LEU A 140 -15.40 -5.99 12.06
C LEU A 140 -16.38 -4.92 11.62
N ASP A 141 -16.97 -4.15 12.56
CA ASP A 141 -17.93 -3.07 12.26
C ASP A 141 -17.32 -1.93 11.42
N ARG A 142 -16.00 -1.82 11.38
CA ARG A 142 -15.29 -0.83 10.57
C ARG A 142 -15.05 -1.27 9.13
N LEU A 143 -15.28 -2.54 8.80
CA LEU A 143 -14.98 -3.08 7.47
C LEU A 143 -16.03 -2.70 6.40
N PRO A 144 -17.36 -2.74 6.64
CA PRO A 144 -18.34 -2.52 5.59
C PRO A 144 -18.18 -1.18 4.83
N PRO A 145 -17.93 -0.03 5.48
CA PRO A 145 -17.68 1.22 4.76
C PRO A 145 -16.45 1.16 3.86
N ARG A 146 -15.37 0.54 4.33
CA ARG A 146 -14.10 0.41 3.59
C ARG A 146 -14.22 -0.54 2.40
N VAL A 147 -14.98 -1.61 2.54
CA VAL A 147 -15.33 -2.53 1.43
C VAL A 147 -16.12 -1.78 0.36
N LYS A 148 -17.10 -0.93 0.73
CA LYS A 148 -17.85 -0.13 -0.24
C LYS A 148 -16.96 0.84 -1.02
N ILE A 149 -16.02 1.51 -0.35
CA ILE A 149 -15.07 2.43 -0.99
C ILE A 149 -14.19 1.68 -2.01
N ARG A 150 -13.73 0.48 -1.63
CA ARG A 150 -12.76 -0.29 -2.40
C ARG A 150 -13.36 -1.08 -3.57
N LYS A 151 -14.59 -1.60 -3.41
CA LYS A 151 -15.19 -2.63 -4.27
C LYS A 151 -15.13 -2.31 -5.76
N ASP A 152 -15.42 -1.08 -6.15
CA ASP A 152 -15.52 -0.66 -7.55
C ASP A 152 -14.39 0.31 -7.96
N ALA A 153 -13.39 0.49 -7.09
CA ALA A 153 -12.25 1.35 -7.34
C ALA A 153 -11.29 0.71 -8.35
N PRO A 154 -10.99 1.36 -9.50
CA PRO A 154 -10.09 0.81 -10.51
C PRO A 154 -8.61 0.99 -10.16
N LEU A 155 -8.29 1.78 -9.13
CA LEU A 155 -6.94 2.04 -8.65
C LEU A 155 -6.83 1.70 -7.17
N GLU A 156 -5.64 1.24 -6.78
CA GLU A 156 -5.23 1.06 -5.40
C GLU A 156 -4.15 2.08 -5.05
N LEU A 157 -4.36 2.83 -3.97
CA LEU A 157 -3.33 3.73 -3.45
C LEU A 157 -2.63 3.04 -2.26
N PRO A 158 -1.32 2.80 -2.33
CA PRO A 158 -0.60 2.09 -1.27
C PRO A 158 -0.51 2.94 -0.01
N HIS A 159 -1.01 2.42 1.10
CA HIS A 159 -1.01 3.06 2.42
C HIS A 159 -0.85 2.06 3.56
N VAL A 160 -0.86 0.77 3.26
CA VAL A 160 -0.62 -0.29 4.25
C VAL A 160 0.86 -0.43 4.49
N MET A 161 1.27 -0.43 5.76
CA MET A 161 2.65 -0.63 6.17
C MET A 161 2.83 -2.06 6.69
N LEU A 162 3.68 -2.83 6.02
CA LEU A 162 4.08 -4.16 6.44
C LEU A 162 5.46 -4.11 7.09
N LEU A 163 5.59 -4.75 8.24
CA LEU A 163 6.84 -4.90 8.98
C LEU A 163 7.39 -6.31 8.78
N TYR A 164 8.68 -6.43 8.63
CA TYR A 164 9.40 -7.70 8.59
C TYR A 164 10.64 -7.67 9.48
N ASN A 165 11.03 -8.82 9.98
CA ASN A 165 12.19 -8.94 10.87
C ASN A 165 13.44 -9.29 10.06
N ASP A 166 14.29 -8.31 9.82
CA ASP A 166 15.55 -8.45 9.07
C ASP A 166 16.69 -7.66 9.75
N PRO A 167 17.17 -8.12 10.91
CA PRO A 167 18.21 -7.40 11.66
C PRO A 167 19.55 -7.33 10.93
N GLN A 168 19.72 -8.10 9.87
CA GLN A 168 20.93 -8.13 9.03
C GLN A 168 20.78 -7.33 7.74
N SER A 169 19.64 -6.66 7.54
CA SER A 169 19.33 -5.86 6.34
C SER A 169 19.52 -6.60 5.01
N ARG A 170 19.24 -7.90 4.98
CA ARG A 170 19.42 -8.77 3.81
C ARG A 170 18.61 -8.29 2.62
N VAL A 171 17.34 -7.92 2.85
CA VAL A 171 16.41 -7.48 1.82
C VAL A 171 16.88 -6.17 1.19
N LEU A 172 17.20 -5.16 2.02
CA LEU A 172 17.69 -3.88 1.52
C LEU A 172 19.09 -3.99 0.88
N SER A 173 19.94 -4.88 1.38
CA SER A 173 21.26 -5.14 0.80
C SER A 173 21.18 -5.88 -0.53
N ALA A 174 20.15 -6.68 -0.74
CA ALA A 174 19.91 -7.37 -2.01
C ALA A 174 19.36 -6.43 -3.09
N ALA A 175 18.78 -5.29 -2.71
CA ALA A 175 18.14 -4.37 -3.64
C ALA A 175 19.17 -3.55 -4.44
N GLU A 176 19.29 -3.83 -5.73
CA GLU A 176 20.12 -3.04 -6.66
C GLU A 176 19.37 -1.77 -7.05
N ARG A 177 19.87 -0.62 -6.58
CA ARG A 177 19.29 0.69 -6.85
C ARG A 177 19.51 1.09 -8.30
N GLY A 178 18.42 1.37 -9.03
CA GLY A 178 18.42 1.89 -10.39
C GLY A 178 18.23 3.40 -10.43
N GLU A 179 17.36 3.86 -11.34
CA GLU A 179 17.06 5.28 -11.51
C GLU A 179 16.17 5.81 -10.36
N VAL A 180 16.30 7.11 -10.10
CA VAL A 180 15.40 7.83 -9.20
C VAL A 180 14.13 8.15 -9.97
N LEU A 181 13.01 7.65 -9.49
CA LEU A 181 11.70 7.84 -10.11
C LEU A 181 11.03 9.14 -9.65
N TYR A 182 11.21 9.49 -8.38
CA TYR A 182 10.73 10.74 -7.78
C TYR A 182 11.56 11.11 -6.56
N ASP A 183 11.64 12.41 -6.27
CA ASP A 183 12.43 12.99 -5.19
C ASP A 183 11.87 14.39 -4.87
N PHE A 184 11.02 14.53 -3.81
CA PHE A 184 10.27 15.76 -3.55
C PHE A 184 9.83 15.92 -2.11
N ASP A 185 9.49 17.15 -1.72
CA ASP A 185 8.89 17.47 -0.42
C ASP A 185 7.37 17.35 -0.46
N LEU A 186 6.79 16.74 0.58
CA LEU A 186 5.35 16.65 0.76
C LEU A 186 4.77 17.96 1.30
N ASN A 187 3.56 18.28 0.86
CA ASN A 187 2.83 19.43 1.38
C ASN A 187 2.52 19.29 2.89
N MET A 188 1.99 20.36 3.46
CA MET A 188 1.57 20.44 4.87
C MET A 188 2.64 20.01 5.88
N GLY A 189 3.92 20.23 5.57
CA GLY A 189 5.02 19.83 6.44
C GLY A 189 5.19 18.30 6.52
N GLY A 190 4.68 17.58 5.56
CA GLY A 190 4.71 16.12 5.51
C GLY A 190 6.13 15.52 5.45
N GLY A 191 7.19 16.32 5.28
CA GLY A 191 8.58 15.89 5.12
C GLY A 191 8.91 15.54 3.67
N HIS A 192 9.89 14.67 3.45
CA HIS A 192 10.46 14.36 2.15
C HIS A 192 10.24 12.91 1.76
N VAL A 193 10.05 12.63 0.48
CA VAL A 193 9.93 11.28 -0.05
C VAL A 193 10.75 11.11 -1.32
N LYS A 194 11.49 10.00 -1.40
CA LYS A 194 12.28 9.61 -2.56
C LYS A 194 11.96 8.18 -2.94
N GLY A 195 11.73 7.94 -4.23
CA GLY A 195 11.53 6.61 -4.79
C GLY A 195 12.60 6.26 -5.81
N THR A 196 13.20 5.08 -5.64
CA THR A 196 14.26 4.57 -6.51
C THR A 196 13.83 3.22 -7.06
N TYR A 197 13.95 3.01 -8.37
CA TYR A 197 13.65 1.73 -9.00
C TYR A 197 14.63 0.64 -8.57
N ILE A 198 14.12 -0.56 -8.29
CA ILE A 198 14.91 -1.76 -8.01
C ILE A 198 14.76 -2.72 -9.18
N LYS A 199 15.88 -2.99 -9.89
CA LYS A 199 15.91 -3.79 -11.12
C LYS A 199 15.83 -5.28 -10.88
N ASN A 200 16.46 -5.75 -9.79
CA ASN A 200 16.71 -7.15 -9.52
C ASN A 200 15.66 -7.75 -8.57
N ALA A 201 14.41 -7.71 -8.97
CA ALA A 201 13.26 -8.13 -8.16
C ALA A 201 13.39 -9.57 -7.62
N GLU A 202 13.93 -10.50 -8.41
CA GLU A 202 14.12 -11.89 -8.01
C GLU A 202 15.05 -12.04 -6.81
N GLN A 203 16.15 -11.29 -6.76
CA GLN A 203 17.08 -11.31 -5.63
C GLN A 203 16.43 -10.77 -4.36
N VAL A 204 15.57 -9.75 -4.48
CA VAL A 204 14.81 -9.21 -3.36
C VAL A 204 13.78 -10.22 -2.85
N ILE A 205 13.07 -10.92 -3.74
CA ILE A 205 12.13 -11.99 -3.36
C ILE A 205 12.87 -13.13 -2.65
N ASN A 206 14.04 -13.53 -3.16
CA ASN A 206 14.88 -14.56 -2.53
C ASN A 206 15.39 -14.12 -1.15
N ALA A 207 15.72 -12.83 -0.98
CA ALA A 207 16.08 -12.29 0.32
C ALA A 207 14.91 -12.36 1.31
N PHE A 208 13.68 -12.02 0.91
CA PHE A 208 12.48 -12.24 1.74
C PHE A 208 12.29 -13.71 2.10
N SER A 209 12.50 -14.63 1.15
CA SER A 209 12.43 -16.07 1.40
C SER A 209 13.40 -16.52 2.50
N SER A 210 14.60 -15.92 2.52
CA SER A 210 15.64 -16.24 3.52
C SER A 210 15.30 -15.79 4.95
N LEU A 211 14.28 -14.96 5.14
CA LEU A 211 13.80 -14.49 6.45
C LEU A 211 12.89 -15.51 7.14
N LEU A 212 12.31 -16.44 6.38
CA LEU A 212 11.43 -17.45 6.95
C LEU A 212 12.22 -18.48 7.78
N PRO A 213 11.76 -18.82 9.00
CA PRO A 213 12.41 -19.80 9.83
C PRO A 213 12.43 -21.19 9.17
N LYS A 214 13.59 -21.80 9.06
CA LYS A 214 13.75 -23.15 8.51
C LYS A 214 13.13 -24.21 9.43
N GLY A 215 12.30 -25.09 8.84
CA GLY A 215 11.69 -26.20 9.55
C GLY A 215 10.59 -25.84 10.52
N ALA A 216 10.18 -24.56 10.63
CA ALA A 216 9.03 -24.19 11.44
C ALA A 216 7.73 -24.69 10.79
N GLY A 217 6.80 -25.21 11.60
CA GLY A 217 5.42 -25.48 11.17
C GLY A 217 4.74 -24.20 10.68
N SER A 218 3.55 -24.32 10.06
CA SER A 218 2.78 -23.18 9.55
C SER A 218 2.55 -22.08 10.59
N GLU A 219 2.33 -22.44 11.84
CA GLU A 219 2.09 -21.50 12.95
C GLU A 219 3.32 -20.61 13.27
N GLY A 220 4.53 -21.16 13.11
CA GLY A 220 5.80 -20.44 13.37
C GLY A 220 6.28 -19.57 12.23
N ARG A 221 5.68 -19.67 11.03
CA ARG A 221 6.10 -18.92 9.86
C ARG A 221 5.29 -17.63 9.70
N MET A 222 5.90 -16.49 9.96
CA MET A 222 5.36 -15.19 9.65
C MET A 222 6.41 -14.41 8.86
N LEU A 223 6.04 -13.90 7.69
CA LEU A 223 6.91 -13.07 6.85
C LEU A 223 6.67 -11.60 7.15
N PHE A 224 5.39 -11.20 7.22
CA PHE A 224 5.01 -9.82 7.47
C PHE A 224 3.99 -9.71 8.61
N ALA A 225 4.17 -8.66 9.41
CA ALA A 225 3.19 -8.15 10.34
C ALA A 225 2.64 -6.82 9.82
N VAL A 226 1.33 -6.63 9.87
CA VAL A 226 0.71 -5.36 9.44
C VAL A 226 0.96 -4.32 10.54
N GLY A 227 1.83 -3.36 10.26
CA GLY A 227 2.18 -2.29 11.22
C GLY A 227 1.22 -1.11 11.17
N ASP A 228 0.56 -0.88 10.02
CA ASP A 228 -0.46 0.15 9.84
C ASP A 228 -1.38 -0.22 8.67
N GLY A 229 -2.65 0.22 8.73
CA GLY A 229 -3.65 -0.09 7.71
C GLY A 229 -4.34 -1.44 7.89
N ASN A 230 -4.41 -2.00 9.11
CA ASN A 230 -5.05 -3.31 9.40
C ASN A 230 -6.48 -3.40 8.84
N HIS A 231 -7.34 -2.41 9.08
CA HIS A 231 -8.72 -2.41 8.58
C HIS A 231 -8.79 -2.29 7.06
N SER A 232 -7.86 -1.56 6.45
CA SER A 232 -7.80 -1.41 4.99
C SER A 232 -7.40 -2.72 4.32
N LEU A 233 -6.40 -3.42 4.84
CA LEU A 233 -5.98 -4.71 4.31
C LEU A 233 -7.04 -5.79 4.54
N ALA A 234 -7.71 -5.78 5.69
CA ALA A 234 -8.84 -6.66 5.96
C ALA A 234 -10.01 -6.42 4.99
N ALA A 235 -10.31 -5.15 4.67
CA ALA A 235 -11.31 -4.82 3.65
C ALA A 235 -10.90 -5.31 2.25
N ALA A 236 -9.60 -5.23 1.90
CA ALA A 236 -9.08 -5.80 0.67
C ALA A 236 -9.29 -7.32 0.59
N LYS A 237 -9.00 -8.04 1.69
CA LYS A 237 -9.26 -9.48 1.79
C LYS A 237 -10.74 -9.81 1.59
N LEU A 238 -11.65 -9.07 2.23
CA LEU A 238 -13.08 -9.28 2.05
C LEU A 238 -13.54 -9.01 0.61
N CYS A 239 -13.03 -7.96 -0.05
CA CYS A 239 -13.30 -7.72 -1.47
C CYS A 239 -12.82 -8.89 -2.33
N TRP A 240 -11.60 -9.37 -2.08
CA TRP A 240 -11.03 -10.52 -2.78
C TRP A 240 -11.91 -11.77 -2.62
N GLU A 241 -12.31 -12.10 -1.38
CA GLU A 241 -13.18 -13.26 -1.12
C GLU A 241 -14.53 -13.18 -1.87
N GLN A 242 -15.05 -11.97 -2.10
CA GLN A 242 -16.29 -11.78 -2.86
C GLN A 242 -16.15 -12.02 -4.36
N ILE A 243 -14.97 -11.71 -4.93
CA ILE A 243 -14.78 -11.74 -6.39
C ILE A 243 -14.00 -12.97 -6.90
N LYS A 244 -13.13 -13.58 -6.07
CA LYS A 244 -12.23 -14.65 -6.52
C LYS A 244 -12.94 -15.81 -7.17
N GLY A 245 -14.14 -16.17 -6.70
CA GLY A 245 -14.94 -17.25 -7.29
C GLY A 245 -15.50 -16.95 -8.68
N SER A 246 -15.54 -15.67 -9.10
CA SER A 246 -15.99 -15.23 -10.41
C SER A 246 -14.84 -15.08 -11.43
N LEU A 247 -13.59 -15.19 -10.98
CA LEU A 247 -12.39 -15.04 -11.81
C LEU A 247 -11.82 -16.37 -12.32
N SER A 248 -12.46 -17.48 -11.99
CA SER A 248 -12.07 -18.86 -12.40
C SER A 248 -12.65 -19.25 -13.75
#